data_a663a58d9cb850f2b603c38420a08b74
#
_entry.id   a663a58d9cb850f2b603c38420a08b74
#
_cell.length_a   1.000
_cell.length_b   1.000
_cell.length_c   1.000
_cell.angle_alpha   90.00
_cell.angle_beta   90.00
_cell.angle_gamma   90.00
#
_symmetry.space_group_name_H-M   'P 1'
#
loop_
_entity.id
_entity.type
_entity.pdbx_description
1 polymer ?
#
loop_
_entity_poly.entity_id
_entity_poly.type
_entity_poly.pdbx_seq_one_letter_code
_entity_poly.pdbx_strand_id
1 'polypeptide(L)'
;MDRRSIIKNVGIAGVLAAGAAPAVHAQAAVRWRLASSFPKSLDTIYGGAEVMAKAVKAMSGGKFEISVHAGGELVPPFGVVDGVQNGTVEMTHTVPYYFYGKNPAFALGSAIPFGLNARQMTAWMMHGNGRKLMNELYATYGMVSYAGGNTGVQMGGWYRKQIKSIADFKGMKMRLGGGLVGEVMQGIGAVPQSIPGGEIYQSLEKGTIDAAEWVGPYDDQKLGFNKVAPFYYYPGWWEGGPEVDFFVNQKALDSLSPENKAILETACAMAATDMLAKYDAFNPKALKQLVAAKTKVLPFPQDVLEGSYKSAMAVFEANNAKSPEWKKIYADLRAFQRDQVLWFRFAEAKFDSFMATRKI
;
A
#
# COMPACT_ATOMS: atom_id res chain seq x y z
N MET A 1 -46.63 -17.32 70.27
CA MET A 1 -45.67 -17.09 69.16
C MET A 1 -46.02 -15.76 68.51
N ASP A 2 -45.17 -14.79 68.72
CA ASP A 2 -45.44 -13.39 68.40
C ASP A 2 -45.22 -13.10 66.92
N ARG A 3 -46.24 -12.56 66.22
CA ARG A 3 -46.28 -12.22 64.81
C ARG A 3 -45.27 -11.11 64.40
N ARG A 4 -44.61 -10.51 65.37
CA ARG A 4 -43.63 -9.43 65.14
C ARG A 4 -42.22 -9.91 64.86
N SER A 5 -41.90 -11.20 65.15
CA SER A 5 -40.55 -11.75 64.90
C SER A 5 -40.32 -12.23 63.45
N ILE A 6 -41.43 -12.48 62.71
CA ILE A 6 -41.30 -12.99 61.30
C ILE A 6 -41.00 -11.87 60.31
N ILE A 7 -41.41 -10.62 60.60
CA ILE A 7 -41.22 -9.48 59.68
C ILE A 7 -39.77 -8.93 59.72
N LYS A 8 -39.03 -9.14 60.81
CA LYS A 8 -37.66 -8.66 60.91
C LYS A 8 -36.63 -9.51 60.18
N ASN A 9 -36.90 -10.77 59.94
CA ASN A 9 -35.94 -11.70 59.27
C ASN A 9 -36.12 -11.77 57.77
N VAL A 10 -37.27 -11.31 57.21
CA VAL A 10 -37.49 -11.22 55.75
C VAL A 10 -36.91 -9.96 55.13
N GLY A 11 -36.77 -8.88 55.93
CA GLY A 11 -36.23 -7.62 55.45
C GLY A 11 -34.70 -7.57 55.26
N ILE A 12 -33.93 -8.47 55.91
CA ILE A 12 -32.49 -8.51 55.85
C ILE A 12 -31.98 -9.41 54.74
N ALA A 13 -32.73 -10.46 54.36
CA ALA A 13 -32.36 -11.35 53.25
C ALA A 13 -32.61 -10.73 51.88
N GLY A 14 -33.51 -9.74 51.75
CA GLY A 14 -33.82 -9.03 50.48
C GLY A 14 -32.81 -7.95 50.09
N VAL A 15 -32.04 -7.42 51.05
CA VAL A 15 -31.08 -6.32 50.78
C VAL A 15 -29.68 -6.83 50.38
N LEU A 16 -29.37 -8.11 50.69
CA LEU A 16 -28.07 -8.69 50.31
C LEU A 16 -28.06 -9.34 48.92
N ALA A 17 -29.21 -9.49 48.26
CA ALA A 17 -29.31 -10.04 46.91
C ALA A 17 -29.26 -8.93 45.79
N ALA A 18 -29.30 -7.66 46.15
CA ALA A 18 -29.26 -6.55 45.19
C ALA A 18 -27.86 -5.98 44.91
N GLY A 19 -26.81 -6.60 45.47
CA GLY A 19 -25.46 -6.03 45.47
C GLY A 19 -24.44 -6.71 44.55
N ALA A 20 -24.82 -7.66 43.71
CA ALA A 20 -23.90 -8.30 42.78
C ALA A 20 -24.38 -8.11 41.34
N ALA A 21 -24.56 -6.86 40.91
CA ALA A 21 -24.43 -6.57 39.49
C ALA A 21 -22.96 -6.88 39.10
N PRO A 22 -22.70 -7.73 38.10
CA PRO A 22 -21.35 -7.92 37.64
C PRO A 22 -20.81 -6.53 37.29
N ALA A 23 -19.70 -6.13 37.91
CA ALA A 23 -18.95 -4.95 37.48
C ALA A 23 -18.59 -5.20 36.02
N VAL A 24 -19.35 -4.61 35.11
CA VAL A 24 -18.93 -4.50 33.72
C VAL A 24 -17.68 -3.66 33.79
N HIS A 25 -16.51 -4.30 33.83
CA HIS A 25 -15.26 -3.61 33.61
C HIS A 25 -15.36 -3.01 32.23
N ALA A 26 -15.69 -1.73 32.14
CA ALA A 26 -15.63 -0.96 30.90
C ALA A 26 -14.17 -1.08 30.44
N GLN A 27 -13.95 -1.88 29.41
CA GLN A 27 -12.64 -2.03 28.81
C GLN A 27 -12.15 -0.63 28.43
N ALA A 28 -10.98 -0.23 28.92
CA ALA A 28 -10.43 1.10 28.64
C ALA A 28 -10.39 1.33 27.13
N ALA A 29 -10.83 2.51 26.70
CA ALA A 29 -10.87 2.86 25.30
C ALA A 29 -9.44 2.88 24.72
N VAL A 30 -9.23 2.15 23.61
CA VAL A 30 -7.97 2.11 22.90
C VAL A 30 -7.89 3.33 21.96
N ARG A 31 -6.79 4.07 22.00
CA ARG A 31 -6.52 5.21 21.12
C ARG A 31 -5.18 5.05 20.49
N TRP A 32 -5.15 4.91 19.16
CA TRP A 32 -3.94 4.79 18.36
C TRP A 32 -3.78 5.97 17.40
N ARG A 33 -2.54 6.23 17.00
CA ARG A 33 -2.16 7.18 15.96
C ARG A 33 -1.62 6.39 14.77
N LEU A 34 -2.08 6.74 13.59
CA LEU A 34 -1.59 6.22 12.34
C LEU A 34 -0.91 7.35 11.56
N ALA A 35 0.36 7.17 11.21
CA ALA A 35 1.07 8.06 10.30
C ALA A 35 1.08 7.47 8.90
N SER A 36 0.56 8.21 7.91
CA SER A 36 0.56 7.82 6.50
C SER A 36 1.78 8.41 5.78
N SER A 37 2.29 7.72 4.76
CA SER A 37 3.27 8.29 3.82
C SER A 37 2.64 9.20 2.77
N PHE A 38 1.31 9.25 2.67
CA PHE A 38 0.60 9.85 1.56
C PHE A 38 -0.03 11.20 1.91
N PRO A 39 -0.16 12.10 0.91
CA PRO A 39 -0.82 13.39 1.11
C PRO A 39 -2.34 13.22 1.25
N LYS A 40 -2.96 14.03 2.11
CA LYS A 40 -4.39 14.00 2.44
C LYS A 40 -5.32 14.25 1.25
N SER A 41 -4.82 14.89 0.19
CA SER A 41 -5.60 15.19 -1.02
C SER A 41 -5.99 13.94 -1.84
N LEU A 42 -5.36 12.78 -1.58
CA LEU A 42 -5.57 11.54 -2.30
C LEU A 42 -6.55 10.62 -1.54
N ASP A 43 -7.83 10.78 -1.80
CA ASP A 43 -8.92 10.00 -1.19
C ASP A 43 -8.98 8.52 -1.61
N THR A 44 -8.10 8.11 -2.47
CA THR A 44 -7.77 6.72 -2.83
C THR A 44 -6.74 6.16 -1.87
N ILE A 45 -5.45 6.44 -2.12
CA ILE A 45 -4.35 5.85 -1.35
C ILE A 45 -4.33 6.30 0.11
N TYR A 46 -4.50 7.61 0.41
CA TYR A 46 -4.63 8.08 1.79
C TYR A 46 -5.99 7.69 2.38
N GLY A 47 -7.04 7.79 1.59
CA GLY A 47 -8.41 7.46 1.98
C GLY A 47 -8.57 6.02 2.46
N GLY A 48 -7.73 5.08 2.02
CA GLY A 48 -7.72 3.71 2.54
C GLY A 48 -7.49 3.64 4.05
N ALA A 49 -6.60 4.48 4.59
CA ALA A 49 -6.39 4.57 6.04
C ALA A 49 -7.61 5.15 6.78
N GLU A 50 -8.31 6.13 6.19
CA GLU A 50 -9.54 6.68 6.76
C GLU A 50 -10.69 5.65 6.77
N VAL A 51 -10.80 4.85 5.69
CA VAL A 51 -11.77 3.74 5.60
C VAL A 51 -11.53 2.71 6.70
N MET A 52 -10.28 2.28 6.88
CA MET A 52 -9.88 1.35 7.94
C MET A 52 -10.21 1.92 9.33
N ALA A 53 -9.80 3.14 9.64
CA ALA A 53 -10.02 3.77 10.95
C ALA A 53 -11.50 3.94 11.27
N LYS A 54 -12.32 4.32 10.28
CA LYS A 54 -13.77 4.41 10.40
C LYS A 54 -14.42 3.05 10.69
N ALA A 55 -13.95 2.00 10.05
CA ALA A 55 -14.43 0.64 10.26
C ALA A 55 -14.08 0.13 11.66
N VAL A 56 -12.83 0.34 12.13
CA VAL A 56 -12.39 0.00 13.48
C VAL A 56 -13.29 0.67 14.53
N LYS A 57 -13.52 1.98 14.38
CA LYS A 57 -14.40 2.73 15.29
C LYS A 57 -15.83 2.19 15.30
N ALA A 58 -16.39 1.91 14.12
CA ALA A 58 -17.76 1.41 14.00
C ALA A 58 -17.91 0.01 14.62
N MET A 59 -17.02 -0.94 14.27
CA MET A 59 -17.09 -2.31 14.75
C MET A 59 -16.81 -2.45 16.25
N SER A 60 -15.99 -1.57 16.82
CA SER A 60 -15.70 -1.55 18.26
C SER A 60 -16.71 -0.76 19.09
N GLY A 61 -17.76 -0.20 18.49
CA GLY A 61 -18.69 0.72 19.17
C GLY A 61 -17.99 1.94 19.78
N GLY A 62 -16.91 2.44 19.14
CA GLY A 62 -16.13 3.58 19.60
C GLY A 62 -15.11 3.27 20.70
N LYS A 63 -14.96 2.00 21.09
CA LYS A 63 -13.97 1.58 22.12
C LYS A 63 -12.56 1.51 21.59
N PHE A 64 -12.38 1.35 20.29
CA PHE A 64 -11.09 1.42 19.61
C PHE A 64 -11.17 2.50 18.53
N GLU A 65 -10.34 3.53 18.64
CA GLU A 65 -10.25 4.61 17.68
C GLU A 65 -8.82 4.81 17.21
N ILE A 66 -8.66 5.07 15.90
CA ILE A 66 -7.38 5.34 15.27
C ILE A 66 -7.46 6.70 14.61
N SER A 67 -6.61 7.64 15.03
CA SER A 67 -6.46 8.94 14.36
C SER A 67 -5.50 8.82 13.19
N VAL A 68 -5.94 9.24 12.00
CA VAL A 68 -5.15 9.18 10.77
C VAL A 68 -4.49 10.52 10.50
N HIS A 69 -3.18 10.50 10.28
CA HIS A 69 -2.34 11.68 10.04
C HIS A 69 -1.64 11.53 8.68
N ALA A 70 -1.66 12.59 7.89
CA ALA A 70 -1.04 12.60 6.57
C ALA A 70 0.49 12.64 6.65
N GLY A 71 1.13 12.36 5.52
CA GLY A 71 2.59 12.41 5.43
C GLY A 71 3.15 13.78 5.82
N GLY A 72 4.05 13.79 6.79
CA GLY A 72 4.67 15.00 7.32
C GLY A 72 3.97 15.62 8.54
N GLU A 73 2.76 15.16 8.94
CA GLU A 73 2.07 15.71 10.12
C GLU A 73 2.70 15.25 11.45
N LEU A 74 3.04 13.98 11.58
CA LEU A 74 3.68 13.41 12.79
C LEU A 74 5.14 13.03 12.57
N VAL A 75 5.42 12.44 11.42
CA VAL A 75 6.76 12.00 11.00
C VAL A 75 6.92 12.24 9.50
N PRO A 76 8.16 12.38 8.99
CA PRO A 76 8.39 12.51 7.55
C PRO A 76 7.76 11.33 6.77
N PRO A 77 7.30 11.53 5.52
CA PRO A 77 6.62 10.49 4.74
C PRO A 77 7.42 9.18 4.58
N PHE A 78 8.75 9.26 4.45
CA PHE A 78 9.64 8.10 4.37
C PHE A 78 10.22 7.68 5.75
N GLY A 79 9.82 8.34 6.84
CA GLY A 79 10.21 8.01 8.21
C GLY A 79 9.14 7.25 9.00
N VAL A 80 7.98 6.92 8.38
CA VAL A 80 6.83 6.35 9.10
C VAL A 80 7.12 4.96 9.68
N VAL A 81 7.94 4.14 9.02
CA VAL A 81 8.36 2.83 9.54
C VAL A 81 9.25 3.00 10.78
N ASP A 82 10.17 3.95 10.77
CA ASP A 82 10.98 4.28 11.96
C ASP A 82 10.08 4.74 13.11
N GLY A 83 9.04 5.53 12.80
CA GLY A 83 8.04 5.97 13.77
C GLY A 83 7.31 4.81 14.45
N VAL A 84 6.97 3.76 13.71
CA VAL A 84 6.37 2.53 14.26
C VAL A 84 7.39 1.74 15.07
N GLN A 85 8.59 1.55 14.55
CA GLN A 85 9.64 0.76 15.22
C GLN A 85 9.98 1.31 16.61
N ASN A 86 10.11 2.62 16.73
CA ASN A 86 10.47 3.28 18.00
C ASN A 86 9.25 3.64 18.89
N GLY A 87 8.02 3.33 18.43
CA GLY A 87 6.78 3.57 19.20
C GLY A 87 6.33 5.04 19.21
N THR A 88 6.82 5.88 18.30
CA THR A 88 6.30 7.25 18.11
C THR A 88 4.83 7.23 17.67
N VAL A 89 4.45 6.25 16.85
CA VAL A 89 3.08 5.96 16.46
C VAL A 89 2.84 4.45 16.58
N GLU A 90 1.60 4.07 16.82
CA GLU A 90 1.19 2.68 16.99
C GLU A 90 1.14 1.93 15.66
N MET A 91 0.84 2.65 14.56
CA MET A 91 0.80 2.07 13.22
C MET A 91 1.09 3.10 12.12
N THR A 92 1.37 2.61 10.92
CA THR A 92 1.56 3.43 9.72
C THR A 92 0.83 2.84 8.52
N HIS A 93 0.61 3.67 7.50
CA HIS A 93 0.06 3.30 6.20
C HIS A 93 1.03 3.76 5.11
N THR A 94 1.64 2.81 4.41
CA THR A 94 2.72 3.07 3.46
C THR A 94 2.88 1.93 2.46
N VAL A 95 3.79 2.08 1.50
CA VAL A 95 4.22 0.98 0.61
C VAL A 95 5.59 0.45 1.07
N PRO A 96 5.72 -0.87 1.25
CA PRO A 96 6.95 -1.47 1.75
C PRO A 96 8.21 -1.11 0.95
N TYR A 97 8.14 -0.97 -0.36
CA TYR A 97 9.31 -0.68 -1.19
C TYR A 97 9.96 0.69 -0.91
N TYR A 98 9.28 1.63 -0.25
CA TYR A 98 9.90 2.88 0.20
C TYR A 98 11.06 2.64 1.16
N PHE A 99 11.07 1.49 1.82
CA PHE A 99 12.08 1.11 2.81
C PHE A 99 13.11 0.10 2.28
N TYR A 100 13.26 0.03 0.95
CA TYR A 100 14.29 -0.76 0.28
C TYR A 100 15.69 -0.51 0.84
N GLY A 101 16.01 0.74 1.18
CA GLY A 101 17.27 1.11 1.81
C GLY A 101 17.50 0.53 3.20
N LYS A 102 16.43 0.11 3.94
CA LYS A 102 16.57 -0.62 5.20
C LYS A 102 16.91 -2.09 4.96
N ASN A 103 16.17 -2.71 4.06
CA ASN A 103 16.38 -4.07 3.62
C ASN A 103 15.73 -4.24 2.23
N PRO A 104 16.48 -4.68 1.22
CA PRO A 104 15.95 -4.88 -0.13
C PRO A 104 14.69 -5.74 -0.19
N ALA A 105 14.55 -6.72 0.72
CA ALA A 105 13.41 -7.63 0.76
C ALA A 105 12.07 -6.95 1.09
N PHE A 106 12.07 -5.73 1.63
CA PHE A 106 10.83 -4.95 1.80
C PHE A 106 10.09 -4.74 0.48
N ALA A 107 10.80 -4.57 -0.64
CA ALA A 107 10.17 -4.40 -1.95
C ALA A 107 9.31 -5.60 -2.37
N LEU A 108 9.67 -6.81 -1.95
CA LEU A 108 8.94 -8.03 -2.28
C LEU A 108 7.54 -8.08 -1.65
N GLY A 109 7.32 -7.35 -0.56
CA GLY A 109 6.02 -7.21 0.10
C GLY A 109 5.07 -6.24 -0.57
N SER A 110 5.55 -5.46 -1.57
CA SER A 110 4.70 -4.48 -2.26
C SER A 110 4.64 -4.75 -3.76
N ALA A 111 5.69 -4.42 -4.49
CA ALA A 111 5.82 -4.69 -5.91
C ALA A 111 7.29 -4.77 -6.32
N ILE A 112 7.56 -5.55 -7.36
CA ILE A 112 8.82 -5.55 -8.07
C ILE A 112 8.55 -5.33 -9.56
N PRO A 113 9.48 -4.74 -10.32
CA PRO A 113 9.36 -4.61 -11.76
C PRO A 113 9.02 -5.94 -12.44
N PHE A 114 8.03 -5.93 -13.35
CA PHE A 114 7.53 -7.12 -14.02
C PHE A 114 7.05 -8.24 -13.07
N GLY A 115 6.58 -7.85 -11.88
CA GLY A 115 6.11 -8.74 -10.83
C GLY A 115 4.65 -9.17 -10.98
N LEU A 116 4.00 -9.42 -9.84
CA LEU A 116 2.61 -9.81 -9.77
C LEU A 116 1.67 -8.61 -10.04
N ASN A 117 0.52 -8.88 -10.66
CA ASN A 117 -0.58 -7.91 -10.67
C ASN A 117 -1.37 -7.94 -9.35
N ALA A 118 -2.34 -7.02 -9.19
CA ALA A 118 -3.10 -6.88 -7.94
C ALA A 118 -3.76 -8.18 -7.47
N ARG A 119 -4.44 -8.92 -8.37
CA ARG A 119 -5.07 -10.20 -8.01
C ARG A 119 -4.06 -11.28 -7.64
N GLN A 120 -2.97 -11.35 -8.38
CA GLN A 120 -1.88 -12.30 -8.13
C GLN A 120 -1.18 -11.99 -6.80
N MET A 121 -0.94 -10.70 -6.50
CA MET A 121 -0.35 -10.25 -5.24
C MET A 121 -1.24 -10.61 -4.05
N THR A 122 -2.53 -10.29 -4.14
CA THR A 122 -3.51 -10.67 -3.13
C THR A 122 -3.56 -12.19 -2.93
N ALA A 123 -3.53 -12.98 -4.02
CA ALA A 123 -3.53 -14.44 -3.93
C ALA A 123 -2.26 -14.98 -3.26
N TRP A 124 -1.08 -14.42 -3.57
CA TRP A 124 0.18 -14.79 -2.92
C TRP A 124 0.19 -14.45 -1.43
N MET A 125 -0.32 -13.27 -1.07
CA MET A 125 -0.40 -12.83 0.32
C MET A 125 -1.41 -13.63 1.14
N MET A 126 -2.59 -13.97 0.59
CA MET A 126 -3.68 -14.60 1.35
C MET A 126 -3.63 -16.14 1.34
N HIS A 127 -3.24 -16.75 0.23
CA HIS A 127 -3.30 -18.20 -0.01
C HIS A 127 -1.96 -18.82 -0.43
N GLY A 128 -0.95 -17.99 -0.72
CA GLY A 128 0.45 -18.41 -0.87
C GLY A 128 1.22 -18.23 0.44
N ASN A 129 2.55 -18.13 0.31
CA ASN A 129 3.43 -17.92 1.46
C ASN A 129 3.72 -16.44 1.75
N GLY A 130 3.20 -15.50 0.94
CA GLY A 130 3.59 -14.10 0.96
C GLY A 130 3.49 -13.45 2.33
N ARG A 131 2.30 -13.45 2.94
CA ARG A 131 2.08 -12.84 4.25
C ARG A 131 2.96 -13.45 5.35
N LYS A 132 3.12 -14.79 5.34
CA LYS A 132 3.97 -15.46 6.30
C LYS A 132 5.42 -15.02 6.17
N LEU A 133 5.98 -15.10 4.95
CA LEU A 133 7.36 -14.75 4.67
C LEU A 133 7.67 -13.28 4.96
N MET A 134 6.75 -12.40 4.57
CA MET A 134 6.91 -10.96 4.81
C MET A 134 6.79 -10.63 6.30
N ASN A 135 5.85 -11.23 7.05
CA ASN A 135 5.76 -11.00 8.49
C ASN A 135 6.91 -11.64 9.27
N GLU A 136 7.51 -12.74 8.81
CA GLU A 136 8.79 -13.24 9.35
C GLU A 136 9.90 -12.18 9.23
N LEU A 137 9.98 -11.50 8.09
CA LEU A 137 10.93 -10.40 7.89
C LEU A 137 10.59 -9.19 8.79
N TYR A 138 9.34 -8.73 8.78
CA TYR A 138 8.92 -7.53 9.50
C TYR A 138 8.99 -7.71 11.03
N ALA A 139 8.83 -8.91 11.53
CA ALA A 139 9.00 -9.23 12.95
C ALA A 139 10.42 -8.94 13.44
N THR A 140 11.45 -9.08 12.57
CA THR A 140 12.84 -8.69 12.92
C THR A 140 13.00 -7.19 13.14
N TYR A 141 12.02 -6.40 12.67
CA TYR A 141 11.91 -4.95 12.87
C TYR A 141 10.89 -4.57 13.94
N GLY A 142 10.34 -5.55 14.70
CA GLY A 142 9.34 -5.33 15.73
C GLY A 142 7.97 -4.89 15.20
N MET A 143 7.62 -5.30 14.00
CA MET A 143 6.38 -4.92 13.32
C MET A 143 5.63 -6.13 12.77
N VAL A 144 4.32 -5.96 12.63
CA VAL A 144 3.42 -6.85 11.88
C VAL A 144 2.77 -6.05 10.75
N SER A 145 2.62 -6.68 9.59
CA SER A 145 1.93 -6.08 8.43
C SER A 145 0.55 -6.68 8.23
N TYR A 146 -0.39 -5.81 7.86
CA TYR A 146 -1.71 -6.13 7.33
C TYR A 146 -1.90 -5.45 5.97
N ALA A 147 -2.66 -6.10 5.08
CA ALA A 147 -3.02 -5.48 3.80
C ALA A 147 -3.75 -4.16 4.03
N GLY A 148 -3.27 -3.09 3.41
CA GLY A 148 -3.80 -1.73 3.55
C GLY A 148 -4.36 -1.15 2.26
N GLY A 149 -4.13 -1.81 1.13
CA GLY A 149 -4.58 -1.39 -0.18
C GLY A 149 -3.83 -2.05 -1.33
N ASN A 150 -4.29 -1.79 -2.52
CA ASN A 150 -3.57 -2.08 -3.76
C ASN A 150 -3.97 -1.05 -4.81
N THR A 151 -3.02 -0.56 -5.59
CA THR A 151 -3.33 0.48 -6.61
C THR A 151 -3.79 -0.10 -7.94
N GLY A 152 -3.72 -1.41 -8.13
CA GLY A 152 -3.81 -2.02 -9.46
C GLY A 152 -2.54 -1.74 -10.28
N VAL A 153 -2.59 -2.08 -11.57
CA VAL A 153 -1.50 -1.76 -12.50
C VAL A 153 -1.37 -0.26 -12.64
N GLN A 154 -0.17 0.25 -12.40
CA GLN A 154 0.10 1.68 -12.50
C GLN A 154 0.39 2.11 -13.95
N MET A 155 0.41 3.43 -14.14
CA MET A 155 0.87 4.04 -15.39
C MET A 155 2.39 4.21 -15.40
N GLY A 156 2.93 4.36 -16.60
CA GLY A 156 4.36 4.56 -16.84
C GLY A 156 4.88 5.98 -16.60
N GLY A 157 4.11 6.82 -15.90
CA GLY A 157 4.53 8.14 -15.44
C GLY A 157 4.47 9.26 -16.47
N TRP A 158 4.86 10.43 -16.00
CA TRP A 158 4.79 11.72 -16.67
C TRP A 158 6.16 12.22 -17.08
N TYR A 159 6.27 12.70 -18.32
CA TYR A 159 7.53 13.13 -18.91
C TYR A 159 7.39 14.51 -19.53
N ARG A 160 8.39 15.37 -19.31
CA ARG A 160 8.46 16.71 -19.94
C ARG A 160 8.83 16.61 -21.43
N LYS A 161 9.53 15.54 -21.82
CA LYS A 161 9.91 15.23 -23.22
C LYS A 161 9.38 13.88 -23.64
N GLN A 162 9.13 13.71 -24.93
CA GLN A 162 8.70 12.44 -25.48
C GLN A 162 9.84 11.42 -25.44
N ILE A 163 9.51 10.21 -24.99
CA ILE A 163 10.42 9.04 -25.02
C ILE A 163 10.20 8.31 -26.33
N LYS A 164 11.24 8.17 -27.13
CA LYS A 164 11.24 7.50 -28.43
C LYS A 164 12.04 6.20 -28.40
N SER A 165 12.97 6.06 -27.47
CA SER A 165 13.81 4.90 -27.28
C SER A 165 14.39 4.85 -25.85
N ILE A 166 15.00 3.74 -25.49
CA ILE A 166 15.70 3.58 -24.21
C ILE A 166 16.85 4.58 -24.04
N ALA A 167 17.45 5.06 -25.12
CA ALA A 167 18.53 6.05 -25.06
C ALA A 167 18.09 7.40 -24.46
N ASP A 168 16.79 7.72 -24.53
CA ASP A 168 16.24 8.97 -23.98
C ASP A 168 16.28 9.01 -22.45
N PHE A 169 16.49 7.89 -21.79
CA PHE A 169 16.64 7.84 -20.31
C PHE A 169 18.04 8.26 -19.84
N LYS A 170 19.02 8.34 -20.72
CA LYS A 170 20.40 8.71 -20.34
C LYS A 170 20.45 10.09 -19.72
N GLY A 171 20.82 10.15 -18.43
CA GLY A 171 20.93 11.40 -17.66
C GLY A 171 19.59 11.99 -17.23
N MET A 172 18.44 11.36 -17.54
CA MET A 172 17.12 11.82 -17.16
C MET A 172 16.95 11.75 -15.64
N LYS A 173 16.67 12.88 -15.02
CA LYS A 173 16.32 12.94 -13.59
C LYS A 173 14.84 12.55 -13.42
N MET A 174 14.60 11.38 -12.84
CA MET A 174 13.24 10.87 -12.71
C MET A 174 12.90 10.56 -11.25
N ARG A 175 11.78 11.06 -10.76
CA ARG A 175 11.22 10.64 -9.48
C ARG A 175 10.63 9.25 -9.61
N LEU A 176 10.99 8.37 -8.68
CA LEU A 176 10.55 6.99 -8.59
C LEU A 176 10.14 6.66 -7.15
N GLY A 177 9.16 5.76 -7.00
CA GLY A 177 8.60 5.39 -5.70
C GLY A 177 9.55 4.61 -4.79
N GLY A 178 10.56 3.93 -5.32
CA GLY A 178 11.42 3.11 -4.47
C GLY A 178 12.81 2.88 -5.00
N GLY A 179 13.71 2.47 -4.08
CA GLY A 179 15.11 2.21 -4.38
C GLY A 179 15.34 1.09 -5.40
N LEU A 180 14.53 0.02 -5.34
CA LEU A 180 14.61 -1.10 -6.29
C LEU A 180 14.41 -0.64 -7.74
N VAL A 181 13.33 0.10 -7.99
CA VAL A 181 13.05 0.67 -9.33
C VAL A 181 14.12 1.69 -9.70
N GLY A 182 14.63 2.44 -8.72
CA GLY A 182 15.75 3.36 -8.90
C GLY A 182 16.98 2.65 -9.45
N GLU A 183 17.40 1.53 -8.88
CA GLU A 183 18.54 0.73 -9.38
C GLU A 183 18.30 0.20 -10.80
N VAL A 184 17.07 -0.27 -11.08
CA VAL A 184 16.70 -0.72 -12.44
C VAL A 184 16.81 0.43 -13.45
N MET A 185 16.33 1.61 -13.11
CA MET A 185 16.38 2.79 -13.97
C MET A 185 17.80 3.34 -14.14
N GLN A 186 18.66 3.23 -13.13
CA GLN A 186 20.10 3.48 -13.29
C GLN A 186 20.74 2.55 -14.33
N GLY A 187 20.33 1.28 -14.34
CA GLY A 187 20.82 0.30 -15.31
C GLY A 187 20.50 0.65 -16.77
N ILE A 188 19.52 1.49 -17.03
CA ILE A 188 19.19 2.03 -18.36
C ILE A 188 19.63 3.49 -18.54
N GLY A 189 20.37 4.06 -17.57
CA GLY A 189 21.02 5.37 -17.68
C GLY A 189 20.28 6.54 -17.04
N ALA A 190 19.13 6.34 -16.39
CA ALA A 190 18.42 7.39 -15.69
C ALA A 190 19.11 7.77 -14.36
N VAL A 191 18.74 8.91 -13.82
CA VAL A 191 19.19 9.46 -12.52
C VAL A 191 17.98 9.49 -11.57
N PRO A 192 17.74 8.40 -10.79
CA PRO A 192 16.58 8.30 -9.93
C PRO A 192 16.62 9.34 -8.80
N GLN A 193 15.43 9.84 -8.44
CA GLN A 193 15.23 10.78 -7.34
C GLN A 193 14.14 10.24 -6.42
N SER A 194 14.37 10.25 -5.12
CA SER A 194 13.37 9.87 -4.12
C SER A 194 12.71 11.14 -3.57
N ILE A 195 11.46 11.40 -3.99
CA ILE A 195 10.70 12.61 -3.62
C ILE A 195 9.32 12.17 -3.15
N PRO A 196 8.85 12.64 -1.96
CA PRO A 196 7.49 12.39 -1.49
C PRO A 196 6.42 12.91 -2.46
N GLY A 197 5.27 12.23 -2.51
CA GLY A 197 4.20 12.54 -3.47
C GLY A 197 3.75 14.00 -3.49
N GLY A 198 3.65 14.64 -2.33
CA GLY A 198 3.25 16.05 -2.23
C GLY A 198 4.24 17.07 -2.80
N GLU A 199 5.49 16.67 -3.10
CA GLU A 199 6.56 17.53 -3.58
C GLU A 199 6.86 17.35 -5.09
N ILE A 200 6.25 16.33 -5.72
CA ILE A 200 6.56 15.96 -7.13
C ILE A 200 6.15 17.07 -8.09
N TYR A 201 4.96 17.66 -7.92
CA TYR A 201 4.47 18.72 -8.80
C TYR A 201 5.46 19.88 -8.91
N GLN A 202 5.90 20.40 -7.76
CA GLN A 202 6.86 21.50 -7.72
C GLN A 202 8.21 21.14 -8.34
N SER A 203 8.63 19.89 -8.17
CA SER A 203 9.91 19.40 -8.72
C SER A 203 9.85 19.31 -10.24
N LEU A 204 8.73 18.87 -10.83
CA LEU A 204 8.48 18.89 -12.27
C LEU A 204 8.35 20.31 -12.79
N GLU A 205 7.59 21.18 -12.11
CA GLU A 205 7.34 22.56 -12.51
C GLU A 205 8.65 23.37 -12.58
N LYS A 206 9.50 23.26 -11.56
CA LYS A 206 10.81 23.91 -11.50
C LYS A 206 11.85 23.29 -12.42
N GLY A 207 11.59 22.10 -12.98
CA GLY A 207 12.54 21.36 -13.81
C GLY A 207 13.71 20.75 -13.04
N THR A 208 13.60 20.56 -11.72
CA THR A 208 14.59 19.84 -10.93
C THR A 208 14.58 18.35 -11.26
N ILE A 209 13.44 17.85 -11.78
CA ILE A 209 13.29 16.53 -12.38
C ILE A 209 12.65 16.65 -13.78
N ASP A 210 12.96 15.69 -14.65
CA ASP A 210 12.49 15.61 -16.03
C ASP A 210 11.25 14.76 -16.18
N ALA A 211 11.05 13.82 -15.25
CA ALA A 211 9.96 12.85 -15.26
C ALA A 211 9.61 12.41 -13.84
N ALA A 212 8.39 11.88 -13.68
CA ALA A 212 7.93 11.28 -12.44
C ALA A 212 6.88 10.20 -12.71
N GLU A 213 6.93 9.12 -11.96
CA GLU A 213 5.81 8.20 -11.82
C GLU A 213 5.05 8.50 -10.51
N TRP A 214 3.79 8.08 -10.44
CA TRP A 214 3.01 8.08 -9.21
C TRP A 214 2.11 6.85 -9.16
N VAL A 215 0.85 6.93 -9.55
CA VAL A 215 -0.06 5.78 -9.55
C VAL A 215 -0.78 5.65 -10.89
N GLY A 216 -1.71 6.55 -11.17
CA GLY A 216 -2.59 6.42 -12.31
C GLY A 216 -3.44 7.67 -12.52
N PRO A 217 -4.32 7.67 -13.53
CA PRO A 217 -5.00 8.86 -14.02
C PRO A 217 -5.70 9.69 -12.95
N TYR A 218 -6.35 9.04 -11.99
CA TYR A 218 -7.16 9.75 -10.99
C TYR A 218 -6.31 10.52 -9.98
N ASP A 219 -5.32 9.88 -9.38
CA ASP A 219 -4.42 10.52 -8.41
C ASP A 219 -3.50 11.52 -9.11
N ASP A 220 -2.96 11.15 -10.28
CA ASP A 220 -2.01 11.97 -11.05
C ASP A 220 -2.67 13.27 -11.51
N GLN A 221 -3.95 13.22 -11.90
CA GLN A 221 -4.73 14.42 -12.24
C GLN A 221 -4.94 15.31 -11.02
N LYS A 222 -5.23 14.75 -9.84
CA LYS A 222 -5.37 15.52 -8.60
C LYS A 222 -4.08 16.19 -8.18
N LEU A 223 -2.94 15.53 -8.41
CA LEU A 223 -1.61 16.10 -8.18
C LEU A 223 -1.21 17.11 -9.26
N GLY A 224 -1.95 17.21 -10.37
CA GLY A 224 -1.79 18.23 -11.40
C GLY A 224 -0.65 17.99 -12.38
N PHE A 225 -0.12 16.77 -12.48
CA PHE A 225 1.07 16.47 -13.30
C PHE A 225 0.89 16.79 -14.77
N ASN A 226 -0.32 16.66 -15.31
CA ASN A 226 -0.67 17.02 -16.67
C ASN A 226 -0.46 18.51 -17.02
N LYS A 227 -0.33 19.39 -16.02
CA LYS A 227 -0.09 20.82 -16.21
C LYS A 227 1.39 21.15 -16.45
N VAL A 228 2.28 20.25 -16.03
CA VAL A 228 3.74 20.47 -16.02
C VAL A 228 4.52 19.45 -16.85
N ALA A 229 3.87 18.34 -17.27
CA ALA A 229 4.45 17.31 -18.13
C ALA A 229 3.39 16.80 -19.12
N PRO A 230 3.57 16.97 -20.47
CA PRO A 230 2.53 16.69 -21.45
C PRO A 230 2.45 15.22 -21.89
N PHE A 231 3.47 14.39 -21.59
CA PHE A 231 3.54 13.01 -22.05
C PHE A 231 3.27 12.06 -20.90
N TYR A 232 2.30 11.14 -21.08
CA TYR A 232 1.89 10.16 -20.10
C TYR A 232 2.01 8.77 -20.69
N TYR A 233 2.87 7.93 -20.09
CA TYR A 233 3.22 6.64 -20.66
C TYR A 233 2.50 5.47 -19.97
N TYR A 234 2.39 4.34 -20.68
CA TYR A 234 1.90 3.05 -20.19
C TYR A 234 2.63 1.88 -20.85
N PRO A 235 2.60 0.66 -20.25
CA PRO A 235 2.19 0.37 -18.87
C PRO A 235 3.26 0.79 -17.85
N GLY A 236 2.86 0.92 -16.58
CA GLY A 236 3.80 1.03 -15.46
C GLY A 236 4.42 -0.31 -15.12
N TRP A 237 5.38 -0.75 -15.92
CA TRP A 237 6.02 -2.05 -15.84
C TRP A 237 6.74 -2.32 -14.51
N TRP A 238 7.01 -1.28 -13.76
CA TRP A 238 7.62 -1.36 -12.43
C TRP A 238 6.65 -1.77 -11.33
N GLU A 239 5.34 -1.54 -11.50
CA GLU A 239 4.34 -1.76 -10.47
C GLU A 239 3.05 -2.34 -11.06
N GLY A 240 3.01 -3.68 -11.19
CA GLY A 240 1.85 -4.41 -11.71
C GLY A 240 0.64 -4.45 -10.77
N GLY A 241 0.88 -4.21 -9.47
CA GLY A 241 -0.14 -4.17 -8.44
C GLY A 241 0.52 -4.04 -7.06
N PRO A 242 1.04 -2.84 -6.73
CA PRO A 242 1.71 -2.66 -5.45
C PRO A 242 0.73 -2.80 -4.29
N GLU A 243 1.09 -3.67 -3.35
CA GLU A 243 0.46 -3.77 -2.05
C GLU A 243 0.83 -2.53 -1.23
N VAL A 244 -0.16 -1.92 -0.62
CA VAL A 244 -0.02 -0.90 0.41
C VAL A 244 -0.27 -1.57 1.74
N ASP A 245 0.60 -1.35 2.72
CA ASP A 245 0.55 -2.04 3.99
C ASP A 245 0.20 -1.11 5.15
N PHE A 246 -0.50 -1.68 6.14
CA PHE A 246 -0.53 -1.16 7.49
C PHE A 246 0.55 -1.88 8.31
N PHE A 247 1.62 -1.19 8.67
CA PHE A 247 2.55 -1.72 9.68
C PHE A 247 2.11 -1.32 11.07
N VAL A 248 2.07 -2.28 11.98
CA VAL A 248 1.67 -2.12 13.37
C VAL A 248 2.85 -2.46 14.26
N ASN A 249 3.13 -1.63 15.26
CA ASN A 249 4.12 -1.94 16.29
C ASN A 249 3.72 -3.22 17.03
N GLN A 250 4.63 -4.19 17.13
CA GLN A 250 4.34 -5.50 17.72
C GLN A 250 3.83 -5.39 19.16
N LYS A 251 4.43 -4.52 19.99
CA LYS A 251 4.01 -4.35 21.39
C LYS A 251 2.62 -3.71 21.49
N ALA A 252 2.32 -2.75 20.61
CA ALA A 252 0.99 -2.16 20.54
C ALA A 252 -0.05 -3.21 20.14
N LEU A 253 0.25 -4.04 19.13
CA LEU A 253 -0.63 -5.14 18.72
C LEU A 253 -0.84 -6.15 19.86
N ASP A 254 0.22 -6.53 20.57
CA ASP A 254 0.13 -7.51 21.65
C ASP A 254 -0.74 -7.03 22.81
N SER A 255 -0.82 -5.72 23.03
CA SER A 255 -1.67 -5.10 24.05
C SER A 255 -3.18 -5.12 23.74
N LEU A 256 -3.56 -5.37 22.48
CA LEU A 256 -4.96 -5.46 22.09
C LEU A 256 -5.61 -6.75 22.57
N SER A 257 -6.90 -6.66 22.93
CA SER A 257 -7.73 -7.84 23.12
C SER A 257 -7.87 -8.65 21.82
N PRO A 258 -8.16 -9.96 21.90
CA PRO A 258 -8.42 -10.79 20.71
C PRO A 258 -9.52 -10.20 19.82
N GLU A 259 -10.57 -9.61 20.41
CA GLU A 259 -11.64 -8.94 19.69
C GLU A 259 -11.11 -7.74 18.89
N ASN A 260 -10.32 -6.84 19.51
CA ASN A 260 -9.76 -5.68 18.84
C ASN A 260 -8.75 -6.06 17.74
N LYS A 261 -8.00 -7.16 17.92
CA LYS A 261 -7.13 -7.71 16.85
C LYS A 261 -7.95 -8.16 15.64
N ALA A 262 -9.03 -8.89 15.87
CA ALA A 262 -9.94 -9.34 14.79
C ALA A 262 -10.63 -8.16 14.08
N ILE A 263 -11.06 -7.13 14.83
CA ILE A 263 -11.62 -5.89 14.27
C ILE A 263 -10.58 -5.19 13.38
N LEU A 264 -9.35 -5.02 13.86
CA LEU A 264 -8.29 -4.37 13.11
C LEU A 264 -7.98 -5.12 11.79
N GLU A 265 -7.80 -6.43 11.86
CA GLU A 265 -7.53 -7.26 10.68
C GLU A 265 -8.67 -7.18 9.64
N THR A 266 -9.92 -7.27 10.09
CA THR A 266 -11.11 -7.14 9.23
C THR A 266 -11.18 -5.77 8.58
N ALA A 267 -10.93 -4.70 9.35
CA ALA A 267 -10.93 -3.33 8.83
C ALA A 267 -9.82 -3.08 7.79
N CYS A 268 -8.64 -3.67 8.00
CA CYS A 268 -7.54 -3.62 7.05
C CYS A 268 -7.93 -4.30 5.72
N ALA A 269 -8.48 -5.50 5.78
CA ALA A 269 -8.93 -6.22 4.57
C ALA A 269 -10.03 -5.47 3.80
N MET A 270 -10.95 -4.82 4.52
CA MET A 270 -11.99 -3.98 3.93
C MET A 270 -11.38 -2.77 3.21
N ALA A 271 -10.43 -2.09 3.82
CA ALA A 271 -9.74 -0.94 3.22
C ALA A 271 -8.95 -1.32 1.97
N ALA A 272 -8.31 -2.51 1.98
CA ALA A 272 -7.57 -3.01 0.82
C ALA A 272 -8.49 -3.24 -0.39
N THR A 273 -9.67 -3.82 -0.16
CA THR A 273 -10.67 -4.03 -1.22
C THR A 273 -11.24 -2.70 -1.73
N ASP A 274 -11.57 -1.77 -0.83
CA ASP A 274 -12.12 -0.45 -1.17
C ASP A 274 -11.13 0.37 -2.03
N MET A 275 -9.85 0.38 -1.68
CA MET A 275 -8.83 1.13 -2.42
C MET A 275 -8.73 0.65 -3.87
N LEU A 276 -8.58 -0.66 -4.11
CA LEU A 276 -8.49 -1.21 -5.46
C LEU A 276 -9.74 -0.90 -6.27
N ALA A 277 -10.93 -1.11 -5.68
CA ALA A 277 -12.19 -0.83 -6.33
C ALA A 277 -12.35 0.66 -6.70
N LYS A 278 -11.88 1.59 -5.87
CA LYS A 278 -11.87 3.02 -6.17
C LYS A 278 -10.98 3.35 -7.36
N TYR A 279 -9.77 2.81 -7.41
CA TYR A 279 -8.87 3.03 -8.55
C TYR A 279 -9.48 2.52 -9.85
N ASP A 280 -10.03 1.30 -9.86
CA ASP A 280 -10.66 0.73 -11.06
C ASP A 280 -11.90 1.51 -11.50
N ALA A 281 -12.68 2.05 -10.56
CA ALA A 281 -13.85 2.85 -10.86
C ALA A 281 -13.52 4.27 -11.35
N PHE A 282 -12.48 4.90 -10.83
CA PHE A 282 -12.22 6.34 -11.07
C PHE A 282 -11.17 6.60 -12.14
N ASN A 283 -10.18 5.72 -12.32
CA ASN A 283 -9.15 5.86 -13.34
C ASN A 283 -9.71 6.00 -14.76
N PRO A 284 -10.72 5.24 -15.24
CA PRO A 284 -11.23 5.39 -16.59
C PRO A 284 -11.82 6.77 -16.86
N LYS A 285 -12.51 7.36 -15.89
CA LYS A 285 -13.08 8.71 -16.02
C LYS A 285 -11.98 9.76 -16.06
N ALA A 286 -11.01 9.66 -15.15
CA ALA A 286 -9.87 10.58 -15.10
C ALA A 286 -9.02 10.49 -16.37
N LEU A 287 -8.77 9.29 -16.90
CA LEU A 287 -8.06 9.11 -18.17
C LEU A 287 -8.74 9.84 -19.34
N LYS A 288 -10.08 9.69 -19.46
CA LYS A 288 -10.86 10.44 -20.47
C LYS A 288 -10.71 11.95 -20.32
N GLN A 289 -10.71 12.46 -19.09
CA GLN A 289 -10.52 13.89 -18.82
C GLN A 289 -9.11 14.35 -19.17
N LEU A 290 -8.06 13.58 -18.87
CA LEU A 290 -6.68 13.88 -19.24
C LEU A 290 -6.51 13.92 -20.77
N VAL A 291 -7.10 12.97 -21.50
CA VAL A 291 -7.09 12.96 -22.98
C VAL A 291 -7.82 14.18 -23.54
N ALA A 292 -8.98 14.52 -22.99
CA ALA A 292 -9.72 15.74 -23.38
C ALA A 292 -8.94 17.03 -23.10
N ALA A 293 -8.10 17.04 -22.05
CA ALA A 293 -7.16 18.11 -21.72
C ALA A 293 -5.87 18.07 -22.58
N LYS A 294 -5.84 17.25 -23.65
CA LYS A 294 -4.73 17.12 -24.61
C LYS A 294 -3.44 16.49 -24.05
N THR A 295 -3.53 15.72 -22.95
CA THR A 295 -2.42 14.87 -22.49
C THR A 295 -2.10 13.83 -23.57
N LYS A 296 -0.83 13.68 -23.90
CA LYS A 296 -0.35 12.70 -24.89
C LYS A 296 -0.13 11.35 -24.19
N VAL A 297 -1.11 10.48 -24.24
CA VAL A 297 -1.05 9.12 -23.66
C VAL A 297 -0.41 8.19 -24.69
N LEU A 298 0.75 7.61 -24.37
CA LEU A 298 1.58 6.84 -25.29
C LEU A 298 2.04 5.53 -24.67
N PRO A 299 2.15 4.43 -25.46
CA PRO A 299 2.84 3.23 -24.99
C PRO A 299 4.35 3.48 -24.93
N PHE A 300 5.02 2.83 -23.98
CA PHE A 300 6.47 2.74 -24.04
C PHE A 300 6.93 2.03 -25.31
N PRO A 301 8.02 2.51 -25.96
CA PRO A 301 8.71 1.76 -27.00
C PRO A 301 9.14 0.37 -26.51
N GLN A 302 9.16 -0.62 -27.43
CA GLN A 302 9.48 -1.99 -27.08
C GLN A 302 10.91 -2.15 -26.50
N ASP A 303 11.87 -1.40 -27.05
CA ASP A 303 13.26 -1.41 -26.56
C ASP A 303 13.39 -0.91 -25.11
N VAL A 304 12.50 0.02 -24.67
CA VAL A 304 12.42 0.46 -23.27
C VAL A 304 11.97 -0.70 -22.38
N LEU A 305 10.89 -1.41 -22.76
CA LEU A 305 10.38 -2.53 -21.97
C LEU A 305 11.42 -3.65 -21.86
N GLU A 306 12.05 -4.03 -22.97
CA GLU A 306 13.06 -5.10 -22.99
C GLU A 306 14.34 -4.73 -22.24
N GLY A 307 14.83 -3.50 -22.43
CA GLY A 307 16.01 -3.00 -21.72
C GLY A 307 15.76 -2.89 -20.21
N SER A 308 14.59 -2.41 -19.82
CA SER A 308 14.18 -2.35 -18.42
C SER A 308 14.01 -3.73 -17.79
N TYR A 309 13.44 -4.69 -18.53
CA TYR A 309 13.36 -6.08 -18.08
C TYR A 309 14.75 -6.70 -17.84
N LYS A 310 15.68 -6.52 -18.79
CA LYS A 310 17.06 -6.98 -18.64
C LYS A 310 17.74 -6.35 -17.43
N SER A 311 17.58 -5.05 -17.23
CA SER A 311 18.12 -4.34 -16.07
C SER A 311 17.50 -4.86 -14.76
N ALA A 312 16.17 -5.08 -14.72
CA ALA A 312 15.48 -5.63 -13.55
C ALA A 312 16.03 -7.01 -13.17
N MET A 313 16.21 -7.91 -14.14
CA MET A 313 16.77 -9.24 -13.85
C MET A 313 18.18 -9.16 -13.28
N ALA A 314 19.04 -8.25 -13.78
CA ALA A 314 20.37 -8.04 -13.24
C ALA A 314 20.35 -7.54 -11.79
N VAL A 315 19.45 -6.60 -11.46
CA VAL A 315 19.28 -6.10 -10.10
C VAL A 315 18.77 -7.19 -9.16
N PHE A 316 17.83 -8.03 -9.60
CA PHE A 316 17.32 -9.14 -8.78
C PHE A 316 18.41 -10.17 -8.48
N GLU A 317 19.25 -10.52 -9.45
CA GLU A 317 20.39 -11.43 -9.23
C GLU A 317 21.42 -10.82 -8.28
N ALA A 318 21.68 -9.52 -8.38
CA ALA A 318 22.56 -8.84 -7.45
C ALA A 318 22.01 -8.89 -6.01
N ASN A 319 20.70 -8.73 -5.82
CA ASN A 319 20.05 -8.87 -4.52
C ASN A 319 20.07 -10.33 -4.02
N ASN A 320 19.84 -11.32 -4.90
CA ASN A 320 19.98 -12.75 -4.57
C ASN A 320 21.37 -13.11 -4.02
N ALA A 321 22.40 -12.47 -4.55
CA ALA A 321 23.77 -12.70 -4.10
C ALA A 321 24.10 -12.03 -2.75
N LYS A 322 23.42 -10.92 -2.40
CA LYS A 322 23.75 -10.09 -1.24
C LYS A 322 22.87 -10.33 -0.01
N SER A 323 21.59 -10.71 -0.21
CA SER A 323 20.60 -10.83 0.88
C SER A 323 19.97 -12.21 0.91
N PRO A 324 20.24 -13.01 1.95
CA PRO A 324 19.57 -14.31 2.16
C PRO A 324 18.04 -14.18 2.29
N GLU A 325 17.56 -13.12 2.95
CA GLU A 325 16.13 -12.83 3.11
C GLU A 325 15.47 -12.56 1.75
N TRP A 326 16.08 -11.68 0.96
CA TRP A 326 15.63 -11.45 -0.42
C TRP A 326 15.57 -12.74 -1.20
N LYS A 327 16.67 -13.50 -1.24
CA LYS A 327 16.76 -14.75 -2.00
C LYS A 327 15.66 -15.75 -1.63
N LYS A 328 15.39 -15.92 -0.32
CA LYS A 328 14.34 -16.81 0.20
C LYS A 328 12.96 -16.38 -0.31
N ILE A 329 12.60 -15.12 -0.09
CA ILE A 329 11.27 -14.59 -0.40
C ILE A 329 11.07 -14.47 -1.91
N TYR A 330 12.08 -13.99 -2.64
CA TYR A 330 12.04 -13.86 -4.10
C TYR A 330 11.88 -15.21 -4.80
N ALA A 331 12.53 -16.27 -4.33
CA ALA A 331 12.39 -17.61 -4.90
C ALA A 331 10.93 -18.11 -4.80
N ASP A 332 10.27 -17.92 -3.66
CA ASP A 332 8.86 -18.27 -3.46
C ASP A 332 7.94 -17.42 -4.36
N LEU A 333 8.11 -16.10 -4.34
CA LEU A 333 7.34 -15.18 -5.19
C LEU A 333 7.47 -15.53 -6.67
N ARG A 334 8.67 -15.84 -7.16
CA ARG A 334 8.88 -16.20 -8.56
C ARG A 334 8.31 -17.57 -8.93
N ALA A 335 8.35 -18.54 -8.01
CA ALA A 335 7.66 -19.82 -8.19
C ALA A 335 6.16 -19.61 -8.35
N PHE A 336 5.55 -18.86 -7.41
CA PHE A 336 4.13 -18.50 -7.46
C PHE A 336 3.78 -17.73 -8.75
N GLN A 337 4.59 -16.74 -9.14
CA GLN A 337 4.36 -15.96 -10.35
C GLN A 337 4.32 -16.82 -11.62
N ARG A 338 5.18 -17.83 -11.75
CA ARG A 338 5.16 -18.73 -12.93
C ARG A 338 3.82 -19.42 -13.09
N ASP A 339 3.26 -19.93 -12.00
CA ASP A 339 1.95 -20.60 -12.03
C ASP A 339 0.82 -19.63 -12.32
N GLN A 340 0.89 -18.41 -11.74
CA GLN A 340 -0.09 -17.36 -11.99
C GLN A 340 -0.06 -16.87 -13.44
N VAL A 341 1.11 -16.66 -14.03
CA VAL A 341 1.23 -16.26 -15.45
C VAL A 341 0.63 -17.34 -16.37
N LEU A 342 0.86 -18.62 -16.05
CA LEU A 342 0.25 -19.72 -16.79
C LEU A 342 -1.29 -19.66 -16.71
N TRP A 343 -1.85 -19.56 -15.51
CA TRP A 343 -3.31 -19.48 -15.30
C TRP A 343 -3.94 -18.27 -15.98
N PHE A 344 -3.38 -17.07 -15.74
CA PHE A 344 -3.91 -15.84 -16.31
C PHE A 344 -3.84 -15.80 -17.83
N ARG A 345 -2.87 -16.49 -18.44
CA ARG A 345 -2.80 -16.62 -19.91
C ARG A 345 -4.02 -17.33 -20.49
N PHE A 346 -4.55 -18.34 -19.79
CA PHE A 346 -5.76 -19.07 -20.23
C PHE A 346 -7.06 -18.34 -19.88
N ALA A 347 -7.11 -17.71 -18.72
CA ALA A 347 -8.30 -17.03 -18.19
C ALA A 347 -8.36 -15.56 -18.64
N GLU A 348 -7.89 -14.65 -17.80
CA GLU A 348 -8.07 -13.20 -17.97
C GLU A 348 -7.51 -12.68 -19.31
N ALA A 349 -6.28 -13.03 -19.65
CA ALA A 349 -5.64 -12.49 -20.84
C ALA A 349 -6.41 -12.83 -22.14
N LYS A 350 -7.01 -14.02 -22.22
CA LYS A 350 -7.86 -14.39 -23.38
C LYS A 350 -9.20 -13.70 -23.36
N PHE A 351 -9.83 -13.63 -22.19
CA PHE A 351 -11.11 -12.93 -22.02
C PHE A 351 -10.95 -11.44 -22.32
N ASP A 352 -9.98 -10.77 -21.69
CA ASP A 352 -9.75 -9.33 -21.85
C ASP A 352 -9.35 -8.98 -23.28
N SER A 353 -8.47 -9.78 -23.91
CA SER A 353 -8.09 -9.59 -25.33
C SER A 353 -9.27 -9.72 -26.26
N PHE A 354 -10.20 -10.65 -26.00
CA PHE A 354 -11.41 -10.78 -26.78
C PHE A 354 -12.33 -9.58 -26.59
N MET A 355 -12.58 -9.18 -25.32
CA MET A 355 -13.47 -8.07 -24.99
C MET A 355 -12.94 -6.72 -25.49
N ALA A 356 -11.62 -6.50 -25.45
CA ALA A 356 -10.99 -5.26 -25.95
C ALA A 356 -11.26 -4.99 -27.44
N THR A 357 -11.63 -6.01 -28.22
CA THR A 357 -11.98 -5.88 -29.66
C THR A 357 -13.46 -5.71 -29.90
N ARG A 358 -14.33 -5.71 -28.88
CA ARG A 358 -15.77 -5.58 -29.02
C ARG A 358 -16.22 -4.14 -28.85
N LYS A 359 -17.29 -3.76 -29.59
CA LYS A 359 -18.04 -2.53 -29.29
C LYS A 359 -18.99 -2.85 -28.13
N ILE A 360 -18.84 -2.16 -27.03
CA ILE A 360 -19.70 -2.23 -25.85
C ILE A 360 -20.58 -0.98 -25.85
#